data_90947fded4346494319fe0571525f9bd
#
_entry.id   90947fded4346494319fe0571525f9bd
#
_cell.length_a   1.000
_cell.length_b   1.000
_cell.length_c   1.000
_cell.angle_alpha   90.00
_cell.angle_beta   90.00
_cell.angle_gamma   90.00
#
_symmetry.space_group_name_H-M   'P 1'
#
loop_
_entity.id
_entity.type
_entity.pdbx_description
1 polymer ?
#
loop_
_entity_poly.entity_id
_entity_poly.type
_entity_poly.pdbx_seq_one_letter_code
_entity_poly.pdbx_strand_id
1 'polypeptide(L)'
;TYADRNTEIWEALANSILAVDENHIMTFHPFGRTSSATHLNNKEWMDMNMFQSGHRRYGQKKGDGDTSVTGLEEDNWRYVEEALSMTPLKPVLDAEPSYEGIPQGLHDPAQPRWRDCDVRRYGYWSVFAGSCGHTYGHNNIMQFLKPGTPGGYGADGIEKPWYKAMQDPGFNQMKYLKNLMLTFPYFERVPDQSVIAGTNGNRYD
;
A
#
# COMPACT_ATOMS: atom_id res chain seq x y z
N THR A 1 1.57 -18.55 -3.60
CA THR A 1 2.12 -17.52 -2.70
C THR A 1 2.40 -18.11 -1.31
N TYR A 2 3.06 -17.37 -0.44
CA TYR A 2 3.26 -17.80 0.96
C TYR A 2 1.92 -17.97 1.69
N ALA A 3 0.93 -17.16 1.38
CA ALA A 3 -0.41 -17.29 1.95
C ALA A 3 -1.07 -18.63 1.59
N ASP A 4 -0.94 -19.09 0.35
CA ASP A 4 -1.55 -20.36 -0.08
C ASP A 4 -0.91 -21.57 0.58
N ARG A 5 0.41 -21.51 0.80
CA ARG A 5 1.17 -22.66 1.32
C ARG A 5 1.07 -22.85 2.83
N ASN A 6 0.65 -21.79 3.54
CA ASN A 6 0.72 -21.77 5.00
C ASN A 6 -0.60 -21.26 5.63
N THR A 7 -1.71 -21.43 4.93
CA THR A 7 -3.02 -20.97 5.43
C THR A 7 -3.32 -21.50 6.83
N GLU A 8 -2.99 -22.77 7.09
CA GLU A 8 -3.19 -23.39 8.42
C GLU A 8 -2.38 -22.70 9.53
N ILE A 9 -1.16 -22.24 9.21
CA ILE A 9 -0.32 -21.52 10.16
C ILE A 9 -0.93 -20.14 10.46
N TRP A 10 -1.36 -19.44 9.42
CA TRP A 10 -2.01 -18.13 9.59
C TRP A 10 -3.32 -18.24 10.36
N GLU A 11 -4.08 -19.29 10.12
CA GLU A 11 -5.31 -19.61 10.84
C GLU A 11 -5.03 -19.88 12.33
N ALA A 12 -4.04 -20.70 12.63
CA ALA A 12 -3.64 -20.99 14.00
C ALA A 12 -3.15 -19.74 14.74
N LEU A 13 -2.36 -18.89 14.08
CA LEU A 13 -1.90 -17.62 14.65
C LEU A 13 -3.06 -16.67 14.92
N ALA A 14 -3.95 -16.48 13.94
CA ALA A 14 -5.10 -15.60 14.06
C ALA A 14 -6.01 -16.05 15.22
N ASN A 15 -6.37 -17.33 15.27
CA ASN A 15 -7.20 -17.88 16.32
C ASN A 15 -6.54 -17.77 17.71
N SER A 16 -5.22 -17.92 17.78
CA SER A 16 -4.49 -17.76 19.05
C SER A 16 -4.50 -16.31 19.55
N ILE A 17 -4.43 -15.34 18.63
CA ILE A 17 -4.55 -13.91 18.98
C ILE A 17 -5.96 -13.61 19.44
N LEU A 18 -6.98 -14.02 18.67
CA LEU A 18 -8.39 -13.78 19.00
C LEU A 18 -8.81 -14.41 20.33
N ALA A 19 -8.21 -15.54 20.71
CA ALA A 19 -8.46 -16.15 22.03
C ALA A 19 -8.03 -15.28 23.21
N VAL A 20 -7.18 -14.30 22.97
CA VAL A 20 -6.66 -13.38 24.00
C VAL A 20 -7.18 -11.96 23.81
N ASP A 21 -7.39 -11.54 22.58
CA ASP A 21 -7.80 -10.19 22.23
C ASP A 21 -8.78 -10.23 21.04
N GLU A 22 -10.04 -10.08 21.35
CA GLU A 22 -11.15 -10.04 20.37
C GLU A 22 -11.59 -8.62 20.01
N ASN A 23 -10.93 -7.59 20.58
CA ASN A 23 -11.38 -6.20 20.42
C ASN A 23 -10.64 -5.43 19.33
N HIS A 24 -9.51 -5.93 18.83
CA HIS A 24 -8.74 -5.27 17.79
C HIS A 24 -9.02 -5.84 16.41
N ILE A 25 -9.00 -4.95 15.41
CA ILE A 25 -9.13 -5.33 14.01
C ILE A 25 -7.97 -6.23 13.60
N MET A 26 -8.28 -7.37 13.01
CA MET A 26 -7.28 -8.28 12.48
C MET A 26 -7.22 -8.22 10.97
N THR A 27 -6.01 -8.15 10.45
CA THR A 27 -5.73 -8.13 9.02
C THR A 27 -4.43 -8.87 8.70
N PHE A 28 -4.16 -9.06 7.42
CA PHE A 28 -2.94 -9.71 6.94
C PHE A 28 -2.26 -8.82 5.90
N HIS A 29 -1.00 -8.45 6.18
CA HIS A 29 -0.18 -7.71 5.24
C HIS A 29 0.48 -8.69 4.25
N PRO A 30 0.11 -8.69 2.97
CA PRO A 30 0.63 -9.61 1.98
C PRO A 30 2.01 -9.20 1.47
N PHE A 31 2.61 -10.06 0.66
CA PHE A 31 3.83 -9.74 -0.07
C PHE A 31 3.58 -8.68 -1.17
N GLY A 32 4.65 -8.03 -1.62
CA GLY A 32 4.60 -6.97 -2.63
C GLY A 32 3.79 -7.31 -3.88
N ARG A 33 2.92 -6.41 -4.28
CA ARG A 33 2.01 -6.53 -5.42
C ARG A 33 1.08 -7.73 -5.36
N THR A 34 0.64 -8.03 -4.15
CA THR A 34 -0.41 -9.01 -3.87
C THR A 34 -1.44 -8.42 -2.92
N SER A 35 -2.58 -9.08 -2.82
CA SER A 35 -3.67 -8.71 -1.93
C SER A 35 -4.02 -9.86 -1.00
N SER A 36 -4.29 -9.56 0.27
CA SER A 36 -4.84 -10.52 1.21
C SER A 36 -6.23 -11.03 0.76
N ALA A 37 -6.97 -10.19 0.06
CA ALA A 37 -8.29 -10.53 -0.47
C ALA A 37 -8.26 -11.78 -1.36
N THR A 38 -7.22 -11.96 -2.15
CA THR A 38 -7.07 -13.10 -3.08
C THR A 38 -7.09 -14.45 -2.36
N HIS A 39 -6.60 -14.52 -1.13
CA HIS A 39 -6.39 -15.79 -0.43
C HIS A 39 -7.16 -15.93 0.88
N LEU A 40 -7.47 -14.81 1.53
CA LEU A 40 -7.95 -14.80 2.90
C LEU A 40 -9.30 -14.08 3.08
N ASN A 41 -9.91 -13.56 2.01
CA ASN A 41 -11.15 -12.77 2.11
C ASN A 41 -12.29 -13.51 2.81
N ASN A 42 -12.38 -14.82 2.64
CA ASN A 42 -13.41 -15.67 3.22
C ASN A 42 -13.14 -16.12 4.66
N LYS A 43 -12.01 -15.72 5.25
CA LYS A 43 -11.68 -16.09 6.63
C LYS A 43 -12.45 -15.21 7.60
N GLU A 44 -13.08 -15.84 8.60
CA GLU A 44 -13.91 -15.14 9.60
C GLU A 44 -13.06 -14.18 10.46
N TRP A 45 -11.82 -14.56 10.74
CA TRP A 45 -10.90 -13.74 11.52
C TRP A 45 -10.34 -12.53 10.77
N MET A 46 -10.53 -12.44 9.46
CA MET A 46 -10.05 -11.33 8.65
C MET A 46 -11.09 -10.21 8.63
N ASP A 47 -10.86 -9.13 9.35
CA ASP A 47 -11.78 -7.99 9.41
C ASP A 47 -11.64 -7.04 8.23
N MET A 48 -10.41 -6.88 7.73
CA MET A 48 -10.07 -5.93 6.70
C MET A 48 -9.02 -6.52 5.75
N ASN A 49 -9.20 -6.29 4.45
CA ASN A 49 -8.20 -6.63 3.46
C ASN A 49 -7.09 -5.60 3.37
N MET A 50 -5.87 -6.06 3.16
CA MET A 50 -4.72 -5.23 2.82
C MET A 50 -4.09 -5.69 1.53
N PHE A 51 -3.50 -4.75 0.80
CA PHE A 51 -2.61 -5.05 -0.31
C PHE A 51 -1.33 -4.22 -0.22
N GLN A 52 -0.29 -4.69 -0.87
CA GLN A 52 0.94 -3.94 -1.05
C GLN A 52 1.09 -3.64 -2.54
N SER A 53 0.79 -2.41 -2.96
CA SER A 53 0.98 -2.00 -4.35
C SER A 53 2.46 -1.92 -4.72
N GLY A 54 3.31 -1.66 -3.74
CA GLY A 54 4.76 -1.84 -3.84
C GLY A 54 5.49 -0.67 -4.49
N HIS A 55 6.74 -0.92 -4.89
CA HIS A 55 7.70 0.14 -5.20
C HIS A 55 8.19 0.15 -6.65
N ARG A 56 7.48 -0.51 -7.57
CA ARG A 56 7.87 -0.59 -8.98
C ARG A 56 7.01 0.26 -9.87
N ARG A 57 7.65 0.79 -10.91
CA ARG A 57 6.97 1.48 -12.00
C ARG A 57 6.44 0.51 -13.04
N TYR A 58 5.56 1.01 -13.90
CA TYR A 58 5.17 0.34 -15.12
C TYR A 58 6.40 -0.11 -15.92
N GLY A 59 6.36 -1.34 -16.39
CA GLY A 59 7.41 -1.91 -17.22
C GLY A 59 8.75 -2.19 -16.52
N GLN A 60 8.90 -1.92 -15.24
CA GLN A 60 10.10 -2.35 -14.51
C GLN A 60 10.16 -3.87 -14.44
N LYS A 61 11.30 -4.42 -14.89
CA LYS A 61 11.56 -5.85 -14.78
C LYS A 61 11.57 -6.26 -13.31
N LYS A 62 11.09 -7.46 -13.06
CA LYS A 62 11.18 -8.09 -11.75
C LYS A 62 12.64 -8.33 -11.41
N GLY A 63 13.00 -8.11 -10.17
CA GLY A 63 14.25 -8.64 -9.63
C GLY A 63 14.18 -10.17 -9.54
N ASP A 64 15.35 -10.80 -9.45
CA ASP A 64 15.43 -12.25 -9.25
C ASP A 64 14.64 -12.65 -8.00
N GLY A 65 13.76 -13.66 -8.17
CA GLY A 65 12.95 -14.21 -7.09
C GLY A 65 11.58 -13.55 -6.85
N ASP A 66 11.26 -12.42 -7.49
CA ASP A 66 9.91 -11.87 -7.40
C ASP A 66 8.98 -12.52 -8.42
N THR A 67 8.15 -13.42 -7.95
CA THR A 67 7.13 -14.12 -8.74
C THR A 67 5.76 -13.43 -8.70
N SER A 68 5.63 -12.33 -7.99
CA SER A 68 4.37 -11.59 -7.88
C SER A 68 4.07 -10.88 -9.20
N VAL A 69 3.20 -11.46 -9.99
CA VAL A 69 2.71 -10.88 -11.25
C VAL A 69 1.22 -10.75 -11.13
N THR A 70 0.78 -9.61 -10.74
CA THR A 70 -0.65 -9.29 -10.86
C THR A 70 -0.95 -8.59 -12.18
N GLY A 71 0.07 -8.04 -12.85
CA GLY A 71 -0.10 -7.16 -14.01
C GLY A 71 -0.67 -5.79 -13.66
N LEU A 72 -0.85 -5.51 -12.36
CA LEU A 72 -1.42 -4.23 -11.92
C LEU A 72 -0.38 -3.13 -11.76
N GLU A 73 0.89 -3.51 -11.51
CA GLU A 73 2.03 -2.58 -11.41
C GLU A 73 1.73 -1.35 -10.52
N GLU A 74 1.71 -0.14 -11.11
CA GLU A 74 1.40 1.10 -10.39
C GLU A 74 -0.10 1.33 -10.18
N ASP A 75 -0.99 0.55 -10.77
CA ASP A 75 -2.44 0.75 -10.72
C ASP A 75 -3.03 0.31 -9.37
N ASN A 76 -2.65 0.97 -8.28
CA ASN A 76 -3.09 0.57 -6.94
C ASN A 76 -4.62 0.65 -6.74
N TRP A 77 -5.31 1.48 -7.50
CA TRP A 77 -6.75 1.55 -7.53
C TRP A 77 -7.43 0.25 -7.98
N ARG A 78 -6.78 -0.55 -8.83
CA ARG A 78 -7.31 -1.85 -9.29
C ARG A 78 -7.34 -2.89 -8.18
N TYR A 79 -6.38 -2.89 -7.27
CA TYR A 79 -6.42 -3.77 -6.09
C TYR A 79 -7.64 -3.45 -5.22
N VAL A 80 -7.99 -2.17 -5.11
CA VAL A 80 -9.17 -1.73 -4.37
C VAL A 80 -10.44 -2.25 -5.05
N GLU A 81 -10.59 -2.04 -6.36
CA GLU A 81 -11.75 -2.51 -7.13
C GLU A 81 -11.89 -4.02 -7.07
N GLU A 82 -10.78 -4.76 -7.23
CA GLU A 82 -10.77 -6.21 -7.12
C GLU A 82 -11.25 -6.68 -5.74
N ALA A 83 -10.69 -6.12 -4.66
CA ALA A 83 -11.07 -6.50 -3.31
C ALA A 83 -12.54 -6.16 -2.99
N LEU A 84 -13.03 -5.01 -3.45
CA LEU A 84 -14.43 -4.60 -3.24
C LEU A 84 -15.43 -5.40 -4.08
N SER A 85 -14.98 -6.09 -5.12
CA SER A 85 -15.84 -7.00 -5.91
C SER A 85 -16.03 -8.38 -5.27
N MET A 86 -15.27 -8.69 -4.22
CA MET A 86 -15.31 -10.00 -3.55
C MET A 86 -16.43 -10.11 -2.51
N THR A 87 -16.79 -11.33 -2.23
CA THR A 87 -17.76 -11.67 -1.16
C THR A 87 -17.09 -12.58 -0.13
N PRO A 88 -17.20 -12.30 1.18
CA PRO A 88 -17.90 -11.16 1.78
C PRO A 88 -17.20 -9.82 1.46
N LEU A 89 -17.98 -8.74 1.40
CA LEU A 89 -17.44 -7.40 1.27
C LEU A 89 -16.71 -7.00 2.55
N LYS A 90 -15.45 -6.57 2.42
CA LYS A 90 -14.64 -6.12 3.55
C LYS A 90 -13.97 -4.78 3.21
N PRO A 91 -13.68 -3.93 4.20
CA PRO A 91 -12.83 -2.77 4.00
C PRO A 91 -11.48 -3.18 3.38
N VAL A 92 -10.88 -2.29 2.59
CA VAL A 92 -9.60 -2.54 1.95
C VAL A 92 -8.66 -1.36 2.10
N LEU A 93 -7.37 -1.62 2.30
CA LEU A 93 -6.33 -0.63 2.53
C LEU A 93 -5.08 -0.92 1.69
N ASP A 94 -4.54 0.09 0.99
CA ASP A 94 -3.16 0.03 0.50
C ASP A 94 -2.21 0.22 1.68
N ALA A 95 -1.69 -0.89 2.18
CA ALA A 95 -0.88 -0.92 3.39
C ALA A 95 0.59 -0.60 3.13
N GLU A 96 1.04 -0.80 1.89
CA GLU A 96 2.40 -0.46 1.49
C GLU A 96 2.46 0.00 0.02
N PRO A 97 2.09 1.27 -0.23
CA PRO A 97 2.35 1.92 -1.50
C PRO A 97 3.83 2.27 -1.66
N SER A 98 4.19 2.87 -2.79
CA SER A 98 5.55 3.38 -2.99
C SER A 98 5.92 4.43 -1.93
N TYR A 99 7.07 4.25 -1.28
CA TYR A 99 7.54 5.16 -0.25
C TYR A 99 8.30 6.36 -0.82
N GLU A 100 8.06 7.54 -0.26
CA GLU A 100 8.85 8.73 -0.60
C GLU A 100 10.34 8.48 -0.32
N GLY A 101 11.19 8.81 -1.29
CA GLY A 101 12.63 8.70 -1.17
C GLY A 101 13.22 7.30 -1.39
N ILE A 102 12.40 6.26 -1.60
CA ILE A 102 12.93 4.94 -1.97
C ILE A 102 13.19 4.86 -3.48
N PRO A 103 14.24 4.14 -3.93
CA PRO A 103 14.46 3.92 -5.36
C PRO A 103 13.29 3.19 -6.01
N GLN A 104 12.95 3.58 -7.23
CA GLN A 104 11.98 2.85 -8.04
C GLN A 104 12.48 1.44 -8.32
N GLY A 105 11.72 0.44 -7.92
CA GLY A 105 12.14 -0.97 -7.95
C GLY A 105 12.77 -1.48 -6.66
N LEU A 106 12.91 -0.62 -5.65
CA LEU A 106 13.31 -0.92 -4.26
C LEU A 106 14.84 -0.99 -4.01
N HIS A 107 15.59 -1.70 -4.83
CA HIS A 107 16.97 -2.11 -4.48
C HIS A 107 18.07 -1.34 -5.21
N ASP A 108 17.83 -0.86 -6.40
CA ASP A 108 18.85 -0.21 -7.22
C ASP A 108 18.93 1.30 -6.92
N PRO A 109 20.00 1.78 -6.23
CA PRO A 109 20.14 3.18 -5.89
C PRO A 109 20.35 4.11 -7.09
N ALA A 110 20.69 3.56 -8.26
CA ALA A 110 20.83 4.33 -9.49
C ALA A 110 19.47 4.71 -10.11
N GLN A 111 18.40 4.08 -9.70
CA GLN A 111 17.06 4.41 -10.16
C GLN A 111 16.58 5.75 -9.59
N PRO A 112 15.73 6.47 -10.31
CA PRO A 112 15.03 7.62 -9.75
C PRO A 112 14.30 7.24 -8.46
N ARG A 113 14.17 8.20 -7.57
CA ARG A 113 13.44 7.98 -6.31
C ARG A 113 11.98 8.41 -6.45
N TRP A 114 11.10 7.71 -5.74
CA TRP A 114 9.72 8.12 -5.57
C TRP A 114 9.66 9.47 -4.84
N ARG A 115 8.82 10.38 -5.34
CA ARG A 115 8.71 11.75 -4.84
C ARG A 115 7.34 12.02 -4.23
N ASP A 116 7.20 13.20 -3.67
CA ASP A 116 5.96 13.71 -3.09
C ASP A 116 4.74 13.61 -4.04
N CYS A 117 4.92 13.92 -5.32
CA CYS A 117 3.84 13.80 -6.31
C CYS A 117 3.38 12.36 -6.52
N ASP A 118 4.31 11.40 -6.44
CA ASP A 118 4.01 9.99 -6.60
C ASP A 118 3.21 9.45 -5.42
N VAL A 119 3.66 9.71 -4.19
CA VAL A 119 2.95 9.24 -2.99
C VAL A 119 1.59 9.88 -2.84
N ARG A 120 1.42 11.15 -3.27
CA ARG A 120 0.10 11.79 -3.36
C ARG A 120 -0.80 11.05 -4.34
N ARG A 121 -0.31 10.79 -5.55
CA ARG A 121 -1.05 10.07 -6.59
C ARG A 121 -1.59 8.74 -6.08
N TYR A 122 -0.75 7.92 -5.46
CA TYR A 122 -1.16 6.64 -4.89
C TYR A 122 -2.22 6.79 -3.80
N GLY A 123 -2.06 7.78 -2.92
CA GLY A 123 -3.03 8.05 -1.88
C GLY A 123 -4.40 8.41 -2.44
N TYR A 124 -4.44 9.34 -3.40
CA TYR A 124 -5.69 9.75 -4.03
C TYR A 124 -6.31 8.60 -4.85
N TRP A 125 -5.53 7.89 -5.63
CA TRP A 125 -6.05 6.79 -6.44
C TRP A 125 -6.72 5.71 -5.61
N SER A 126 -6.04 5.20 -4.58
CA SER A 126 -6.62 4.15 -3.75
C SER A 126 -7.86 4.62 -2.98
N VAL A 127 -7.80 5.81 -2.37
CA VAL A 127 -8.92 6.33 -1.56
C VAL A 127 -10.13 6.66 -2.41
N PHE A 128 -9.95 7.23 -3.61
CA PHE A 128 -11.07 7.51 -4.52
C PHE A 128 -11.63 6.26 -5.18
N ALA A 129 -10.85 5.20 -5.31
CA ALA A 129 -11.36 3.89 -5.72
C ALA A 129 -12.20 3.18 -4.65
N GLY A 130 -12.21 3.69 -3.41
CA GLY A 130 -13.03 3.14 -2.33
C GLY A 130 -12.25 2.55 -1.16
N SER A 131 -10.92 2.64 -1.15
CA SER A 131 -10.13 2.22 0.00
C SER A 131 -10.58 2.95 1.27
N CYS A 132 -10.55 2.23 2.39
CA CYS A 132 -10.92 2.79 3.71
C CYS A 132 -9.85 3.71 4.30
N GLY A 133 -8.72 3.90 3.61
CA GLY A 133 -7.65 4.76 4.04
C GLY A 133 -6.42 4.62 3.15
N HIS A 134 -5.31 5.18 3.61
CA HIS A 134 -4.02 5.14 2.92
C HIS A 134 -2.88 5.15 3.91
N THR A 135 -1.88 4.33 3.67
CA THR A 135 -0.64 4.30 4.45
C THR A 135 0.44 5.08 3.71
N TYR A 136 1.02 6.06 4.36
CA TYR A 136 2.19 6.77 3.85
C TYR A 136 3.47 6.12 4.37
N GLY A 137 4.45 5.93 3.50
CA GLY A 137 5.79 5.49 3.86
C GLY A 137 6.88 6.43 3.35
N HIS A 138 8.00 6.44 4.06
CA HIS A 138 9.19 7.19 3.68
C HIS A 138 10.44 6.36 3.95
N ASN A 139 11.35 6.27 2.97
CA ASN A 139 12.54 5.42 3.05
C ASN A 139 13.37 5.67 4.31
N ASN A 140 13.67 6.93 4.60
CA ASN A 140 14.54 7.29 5.71
C ASN A 140 13.83 7.14 7.07
N ILE A 141 12.51 7.34 7.12
CA ILE A 141 11.71 7.19 8.35
C ILE A 141 11.58 5.72 8.69
N MET A 142 11.19 4.87 7.74
CA MET A 142 11.02 3.43 7.92
C MET A 142 12.27 2.77 8.50
N GLN A 143 13.44 3.21 8.06
CA GLN A 143 14.73 2.65 8.48
C GLN A 143 15.31 3.33 9.71
N PHE A 144 14.69 4.37 10.25
CA PHE A 144 15.24 5.23 11.32
C PHE A 144 16.66 5.72 10.99
N LEU A 145 16.91 6.09 9.73
CA LEU A 145 18.21 6.43 9.25
C LEU A 145 18.84 7.60 10.00
N LYS A 146 20.11 7.44 10.40
CA LYS A 146 20.93 8.46 11.05
C LYS A 146 22.24 8.62 10.30
N PRO A 147 22.88 9.80 10.32
CA PRO A 147 24.20 9.97 9.75
C PRO A 147 25.20 8.93 10.30
N GLY A 148 25.96 8.32 9.41
CA GLY A 148 26.98 7.33 9.78
C GLY A 148 26.46 5.93 10.11
N THR A 149 25.16 5.67 9.97
CA THR A 149 24.62 4.31 10.10
C THR A 149 24.49 3.66 8.73
N PRO A 150 24.80 2.35 8.59
CA PRO A 150 24.50 1.62 7.37
C PRO A 150 22.99 1.63 7.13
N GLY A 151 22.57 1.95 5.92
CA GLY A 151 21.17 1.82 5.51
C GLY A 151 20.96 0.58 4.66
N GLY A 152 19.72 0.08 4.65
CA GLY A 152 19.23 -0.90 3.69
C GLY A 152 18.59 -0.20 2.47
N TYR A 153 17.91 -0.93 1.63
CA TYR A 153 17.01 -0.47 0.57
C TYR A 153 17.35 0.89 -0.09
N GLY A 154 18.46 0.93 -0.86
CA GLY A 154 18.86 2.14 -1.57
C GLY A 154 19.24 3.31 -0.67
N ALA A 155 19.70 3.00 0.53
CA ALA A 155 20.14 3.98 1.51
C ALA A 155 21.55 4.51 1.27
N ASP A 156 22.21 4.09 0.19
CA ASP A 156 23.50 4.63 -0.22
C ASP A 156 23.36 6.12 -0.50
N GLY A 157 24.20 6.92 0.16
CA GLY A 157 24.13 8.37 0.06
C GLY A 157 23.00 9.00 0.88
N ILE A 158 22.69 8.48 2.04
CA ILE A 158 21.72 9.10 2.95
C ILE A 158 22.21 10.48 3.34
N GLU A 159 21.60 11.46 2.73
CA GLU A 159 21.87 12.86 3.02
C GLU A 159 21.03 13.37 4.18
N LYS A 160 19.92 12.67 4.52
CA LYS A 160 18.91 13.17 5.42
C LYS A 160 18.54 12.14 6.49
N PRO A 161 18.72 12.45 7.79
CA PRO A 161 18.26 11.59 8.87
C PRO A 161 16.73 11.56 8.95
N TRP A 162 16.16 10.49 9.56
CA TRP A 162 14.73 10.25 9.61
C TRP A 162 13.92 11.44 10.16
N TYR A 163 14.41 12.12 11.20
CA TYR A 163 13.72 13.28 11.81
C TYR A 163 13.70 14.52 10.90
N LYS A 164 14.61 14.63 9.93
CA LYS A 164 14.56 15.65 8.88
C LYS A 164 13.61 15.23 7.76
N ALA A 165 13.54 13.94 7.44
CA ALA A 165 12.63 13.39 6.46
C ALA A 165 11.14 13.60 6.82
N MET A 166 10.82 13.72 8.11
CA MET A 166 9.48 14.11 8.58
C MET A 166 9.04 15.51 8.12
N GLN A 167 9.94 16.30 7.55
CA GLN A 167 9.62 17.60 6.95
C GLN A 167 9.44 17.53 5.43
N ASP A 168 9.56 16.35 4.83
CA ASP A 168 9.45 16.20 3.39
C ASP A 168 8.02 16.46 2.89
N PRO A 169 7.91 16.93 1.63
CA PRO A 169 6.62 17.41 1.13
C PRO A 169 5.54 16.32 1.15
N GLY A 170 5.86 15.09 0.75
CA GLY A 170 4.87 14.01 0.71
C GLY A 170 4.26 13.73 2.08
N PHE A 171 5.10 13.65 3.13
CA PHE A 171 4.65 13.51 4.51
C PHE A 171 3.66 14.63 4.90
N ASN A 172 4.07 15.88 4.68
CA ASN A 172 3.28 17.04 5.09
C ASN A 172 1.99 17.22 4.27
N GLN A 173 1.94 16.66 3.07
CA GLN A 173 0.82 16.85 2.15
C GLN A 173 -0.29 15.80 2.33
N MET A 174 -0.03 14.68 3.00
CA MET A 174 -1.06 13.67 3.30
C MET A 174 -2.25 14.25 4.08
N LYS A 175 -2.04 15.31 4.86
CA LYS A 175 -3.11 16.02 5.54
C LYS A 175 -4.20 16.56 4.61
N TYR A 176 -3.86 16.88 3.36
CA TYR A 176 -4.84 17.41 2.41
C TYR A 176 -5.83 16.33 1.97
N LEU A 177 -5.35 15.13 1.70
CA LEU A 177 -6.22 13.99 1.42
C LEU A 177 -7.13 13.69 2.62
N LYS A 178 -6.56 13.61 3.82
CA LYS A 178 -7.33 13.40 5.05
C LYS A 178 -8.40 14.47 5.22
N ASN A 179 -8.04 15.72 5.12
CA ASN A 179 -8.98 16.83 5.31
C ASN A 179 -10.10 16.82 4.26
N LEU A 180 -9.78 16.53 3.00
CA LEU A 180 -10.77 16.39 1.94
C LEU A 180 -11.78 15.28 2.27
N MET A 181 -11.29 14.11 2.66
CA MET A 181 -12.17 12.99 3.00
C MET A 181 -13.06 13.28 4.21
N LEU A 182 -12.57 14.02 5.19
CA LEU A 182 -13.33 14.39 6.39
C LEU A 182 -14.25 15.62 6.21
N THR A 183 -14.19 16.31 5.07
CA THR A 183 -15.10 17.42 4.75
C THR A 183 -16.52 16.93 4.50
N PHE A 184 -16.68 15.70 4.05
CA PHE A 184 -17.94 15.05 3.75
C PHE A 184 -18.18 13.85 4.67
N PRO A 185 -19.43 13.32 4.78
CA PRO A 185 -19.72 12.13 5.56
C PRO A 185 -18.89 10.94 5.04
N TYR A 186 -17.82 10.62 5.76
CA TYR A 186 -16.81 9.64 5.32
C TYR A 186 -17.39 8.26 5.02
N PHE A 187 -18.30 7.79 5.85
CA PHE A 187 -18.91 6.45 5.72
C PHE A 187 -20.00 6.36 4.65
N GLU A 188 -20.40 7.48 4.08
CA GLU A 188 -21.40 7.53 3.01
C GLU A 188 -20.76 7.57 1.61
N ARG A 189 -19.44 7.54 1.54
CA ARG A 189 -18.72 7.58 0.27
C ARG A 189 -18.98 6.32 -0.54
N VAL A 190 -19.27 6.52 -1.81
CA VAL A 190 -19.33 5.45 -2.81
C VAL A 190 -18.46 5.85 -3.99
N PRO A 191 -17.53 4.98 -4.43
CA PRO A 191 -16.79 5.22 -5.67
C PRO A 191 -17.76 5.27 -6.85
N ASP A 192 -17.68 6.31 -7.66
CA ASP A 192 -18.52 6.48 -8.84
C ASP A 192 -17.69 6.96 -10.03
N GLN A 193 -17.45 6.08 -10.98
CA GLN A 193 -16.72 6.37 -12.21
C GLN A 193 -17.60 7.01 -13.28
N SER A 194 -18.93 7.00 -13.13
CA SER A 194 -19.86 7.55 -14.12
C SER A 194 -19.79 9.08 -14.27
N VAL A 195 -19.24 9.76 -13.24
CA VAL A 195 -19.05 11.22 -13.26
C VAL A 195 -17.86 11.66 -14.12
N ILE A 196 -17.02 10.75 -14.57
CA ILE A 196 -15.85 11.03 -15.37
C ILE A 196 -16.20 10.84 -16.85
N ALA A 197 -16.12 11.90 -17.63
CA ALA A 197 -16.27 11.81 -19.09
C ALA A 197 -14.99 11.26 -19.73
N GLY A 198 -15.14 10.40 -20.73
CA GLY A 198 -14.04 9.83 -21.47
C GLY A 198 -13.65 8.42 -21.02
N THR A 199 -12.37 8.06 -21.13
CA THR A 199 -11.89 6.72 -20.84
C THR A 199 -11.41 6.62 -19.40
N ASN A 200 -12.08 5.79 -18.60
CA ASN A 200 -11.74 5.52 -17.22
C ASN A 200 -10.80 4.32 -17.12
N GLY A 201 -9.99 4.28 -16.06
CA GLY A 201 -9.17 3.14 -15.73
C GLY A 201 -7.99 2.91 -16.66
N ASN A 202 -7.59 3.92 -17.41
CA ASN A 202 -6.38 3.86 -18.22
C ASN A 202 -5.14 4.10 -17.36
N ARG A 203 -4.06 3.47 -17.81
CA ARG A 203 -2.75 3.72 -17.24
C ARG A 203 -2.38 5.20 -17.38
N TYR A 204 -1.80 5.76 -16.34
CA TYR A 204 -1.20 7.09 -16.37
C TYR A 204 0.11 7.04 -17.16
N ASP A 205 0.23 7.82 -18.22
CA ASP A 205 1.41 7.96 -19.07
C ASP A 205 2.23 9.21 -18.68
#